data_53fdbefbc97c9e7b1759dc2a8a17ac05
#
_entry.id   53fdbefbc97c9e7b1759dc2a8a17ac05
#
_cell.length_a   1.000
_cell.length_b   1.000
_cell.length_c   1.000
_cell.angle_alpha   90.00
_cell.angle_beta   90.00
_cell.angle_gamma   90.00
#
_symmetry.space_group_name_H-M   'P 1'
#
loop_
_entity.id
_entity.type
_entity.pdbx_description
1 polymer ?
#
loop_
_entity_poly.entity_id
_entity_poly.type
_entity_poly.pdbx_seq_one_letter_code
_entity_poly.pdbx_strand_id
1 'polypeptide(L)'
;MGRWGHLYGKRWRKRARYQLQIEPLCRMCKSEGRITAASVVDHVIPHRGDINSFWLGEVQSLCTFHHNSTKKIIEQRGYNPAIGADGWPLDPRHPCYSRPGGGLKK
;
A
#
# COMPACT_ATOMS: atom_id res chain seq x y z
N MET A 1 3.81 -7.34 -18.12
CA MET A 1 4.05 -7.82 -16.78
C MET A 1 5.33 -7.27 -16.24
N GLY A 2 5.38 -6.90 -14.98
CA GLY A 2 6.60 -6.46 -14.37
C GLY A 2 7.46 -7.65 -13.97
N ARG A 3 8.64 -7.36 -13.42
CA ARG A 3 9.58 -8.40 -12.99
C ARG A 3 8.99 -9.34 -11.92
N TRP A 4 7.96 -8.92 -11.23
CA TRP A 4 7.32 -9.73 -10.19
C TRP A 4 5.97 -10.27 -10.61
N GLY A 5 5.74 -10.32 -11.93
CA GLY A 5 4.46 -10.79 -12.46
C GLY A 5 4.08 -12.18 -11.97
N HIS A 6 5.08 -13.04 -11.72
CA HIS A 6 4.83 -14.40 -11.22
C HIS A 6 4.14 -14.43 -9.86
N LEU A 7 4.22 -13.34 -9.09
CA LEU A 7 3.56 -13.25 -7.79
C LEU A 7 2.08 -12.93 -7.92
N TYR A 8 1.66 -12.35 -9.04
CA TYR A 8 0.30 -11.85 -9.23
C TYR A 8 -0.58 -12.85 -9.98
N GLY A 9 -0.47 -14.13 -9.62
CA GLY A 9 -1.25 -15.19 -10.25
C GLY A 9 -2.59 -15.44 -9.58
N LYS A 10 -3.08 -16.69 -9.69
CA LYS A 10 -4.38 -17.08 -9.15
C LYS A 10 -4.53 -16.80 -7.66
N ARG A 11 -3.51 -17.12 -6.90
CA ARG A 11 -3.53 -16.94 -5.45
C ARG A 11 -3.66 -15.47 -5.07
N TRP A 12 -2.93 -14.62 -5.79
CA TRP A 12 -3.06 -13.19 -5.58
C TRP A 12 -4.45 -12.69 -5.93
N ARG A 13 -5.00 -13.14 -7.07
CA ARG A 13 -6.33 -12.71 -7.49
C ARG A 13 -7.40 -13.09 -6.48
N LYS A 14 -7.25 -14.25 -5.85
CA LYS A 14 -8.17 -14.68 -4.80
C LYS A 14 -8.07 -13.75 -3.59
N ARG A 15 -6.85 -13.43 -3.18
CA ARG A 15 -6.61 -12.51 -2.07
C ARG A 15 -7.17 -11.12 -2.38
N ALA A 16 -6.96 -10.64 -3.60
CA ALA A 16 -7.45 -9.32 -4.00
C ALA A 16 -8.97 -9.25 -4.01
N ARG A 17 -9.63 -10.31 -4.47
CA ARG A 17 -11.10 -10.36 -4.43
C ARG A 17 -11.60 -10.31 -2.99
N TYR A 18 -10.96 -11.04 -2.11
CA TYR A 18 -11.34 -11.02 -0.70
C TYR A 18 -11.16 -9.62 -0.13
N GLN A 19 -10.04 -8.99 -0.41
CA GLN A 19 -9.76 -7.62 0.05
C GLN A 19 -10.84 -6.64 -0.43
N LEU A 20 -11.25 -6.75 -1.69
CA LEU A 20 -12.29 -5.86 -2.21
C LEU A 20 -13.67 -6.13 -1.60
N GLN A 21 -13.89 -7.34 -1.07
CA GLN A 21 -15.13 -7.62 -0.35
C GLN A 21 -15.14 -6.97 1.03
N ILE A 22 -14.02 -6.98 1.73
CA ILE A 22 -13.97 -6.40 3.07
C ILE A 22 -13.70 -4.90 3.06
N GLU A 23 -13.13 -4.38 1.98
CA GLU A 23 -12.90 -2.96 1.82
C GLU A 23 -13.29 -2.56 0.40
N PRO A 24 -14.59 -2.38 0.13
CA PRO A 24 -15.05 -2.13 -1.24
C PRO A 24 -14.84 -0.70 -1.73
N LEU A 25 -14.57 0.24 -0.82
CA LEU A 25 -14.37 1.63 -1.20
C LEU A 25 -12.89 1.99 -1.19
N CYS A 26 -12.51 2.91 -2.06
CA CYS A 26 -11.14 3.40 -2.11
C CYS A 26 -10.77 4.02 -0.77
N ARG A 27 -9.73 3.49 -0.15
CA ARG A 27 -9.28 3.96 1.16
C ARG A 27 -8.87 5.44 1.13
N MET A 28 -8.20 5.87 0.08
CA MET A 28 -7.74 7.24 -0.03
C MET A 28 -8.87 8.21 -0.31
N CYS A 29 -9.83 7.85 -1.17
CA CYS A 29 -11.00 8.69 -1.38
C CYS A 29 -11.79 8.85 -0.09
N LYS A 30 -11.91 7.75 0.67
CA LYS A 30 -12.64 7.78 1.94
C LYS A 30 -11.96 8.74 2.91
N SER A 31 -10.64 8.74 2.97
CA SER A 31 -9.90 9.66 3.84
C SER A 31 -10.08 11.12 3.43
N GLU A 32 -10.44 11.34 2.17
CA GLU A 32 -10.72 12.69 1.65
C GLU A 32 -12.19 13.07 1.72
N GLY A 33 -13.01 12.22 2.34
CA GLY A 33 -14.45 12.48 2.45
C GLY A 33 -15.26 12.09 1.23
N ARG A 34 -14.68 11.31 0.31
CA ARG A 34 -15.38 10.89 -0.90
C ARG A 34 -15.68 9.40 -0.87
N ILE A 35 -16.76 9.02 -1.52
CA ILE A 35 -17.17 7.61 -1.65
C ILE A 35 -16.92 7.19 -3.08
N THR A 36 -15.89 6.37 -3.30
CA THR A 36 -15.52 5.88 -4.62
C THR A 36 -15.26 4.39 -4.53
N ALA A 37 -15.85 3.61 -5.43
CA ALA A 37 -15.61 2.18 -5.45
C ALA A 37 -14.15 1.89 -5.75
N ALA A 38 -13.58 0.95 -5.02
CA ALA A 38 -12.22 0.50 -5.29
C ALA A 38 -12.23 -0.53 -6.41
N SER A 39 -11.19 -0.55 -7.20
CA SER A 39 -11.04 -1.54 -8.26
C SER A 39 -9.68 -2.21 -8.26
N VAL A 40 -8.75 -1.71 -7.45
CA VAL A 40 -7.39 -2.21 -7.41
C VAL A 40 -6.99 -2.49 -5.97
N VAL A 41 -6.23 -3.55 -5.76
CA VAL A 41 -5.65 -3.86 -4.46
C VAL A 41 -4.15 -3.65 -4.55
N ASP A 42 -3.60 -2.90 -3.62
CA ASP A 42 -2.20 -2.55 -3.63
C ASP A 42 -1.60 -2.75 -2.23
N HIS A 43 -0.30 -2.93 -2.17
CA HIS A 43 0.39 -3.01 -0.88
C HIS A 43 0.57 -1.60 -0.32
N VAL A 44 0.35 -1.45 0.98
CA VAL A 44 0.56 -0.15 1.62
C VAL A 44 2.04 0.20 1.58
N ILE A 45 2.89 -0.78 1.89
CA ILE A 45 4.34 -0.63 1.80
C ILE A 45 4.82 -1.47 0.62
N PRO A 46 5.62 -0.91 -0.29
CA PRO A 46 6.10 -1.69 -1.44
C PRO A 46 6.82 -2.95 -1.00
N HIS A 47 6.46 -4.10 -1.61
CA HIS A 47 7.04 -5.39 -1.23
C HIS A 47 8.43 -5.61 -1.82
N ARG A 48 8.75 -4.93 -2.92
CA ARG A 48 10.04 -4.96 -3.59
C ARG A 48 10.53 -6.36 -3.94
N GLY A 49 9.58 -7.25 -4.24
CA GLY A 49 9.90 -8.63 -4.61
C GLY A 49 10.08 -9.58 -3.44
N ASP A 50 10.02 -9.08 -2.21
CA ASP A 50 10.15 -9.93 -1.04
C ASP A 50 8.86 -10.75 -0.84
N ILE A 51 9.01 -12.07 -0.78
CA ILE A 51 7.87 -12.99 -0.69
C ILE A 51 7.06 -12.76 0.59
N ASN A 52 7.73 -12.59 1.71
CA ASN A 52 7.05 -12.38 2.98
C ASN A 52 6.29 -11.06 2.98
N SER A 53 6.90 -9.99 2.50
CA SER A 53 6.24 -8.70 2.41
C SER A 53 5.05 -8.78 1.45
N PHE A 54 5.18 -9.53 0.38
CA PHE A 54 4.10 -9.68 -0.59
C PHE A 54 2.87 -10.36 0.03
N TRP A 55 3.08 -11.46 0.75
CA TRP A 55 1.95 -12.23 1.28
C TRP A 55 1.48 -11.79 2.66
N LEU A 56 2.37 -11.24 3.48
CA LEU A 56 2.04 -10.86 4.85
C LEU A 56 1.87 -9.37 5.05
N GLY A 57 2.32 -8.56 4.08
CA GLY A 57 2.18 -7.12 4.19
C GLY A 57 0.75 -6.67 4.04
N GLU A 58 0.43 -5.55 4.66
CA GLU A 58 -0.91 -4.99 4.58
C GLU A 58 -1.22 -4.54 3.17
N VAL A 59 -2.44 -4.81 2.72
CA VAL A 59 -2.92 -4.36 1.42
C VAL A 59 -4.08 -3.39 1.63
N GLN A 60 -4.36 -2.60 0.62
CA GLN A 60 -5.42 -1.60 0.66
C GLN A 60 -6.20 -1.60 -0.64
N SER A 61 -7.46 -1.20 -0.57
CA SER A 61 -8.32 -1.08 -1.74
C SER A 61 -8.25 0.35 -2.26
N LEU A 62 -7.99 0.53 -3.54
CA LEU A 62 -7.84 1.85 -4.14
C LEU A 62 -8.62 1.94 -5.45
N CYS A 63 -9.04 3.15 -5.80
CA CYS A 63 -9.52 3.41 -7.16
C CYS A 63 -8.30 3.55 -8.08
N THR A 64 -8.55 3.47 -9.37
CA THR A 64 -7.47 3.54 -10.35
C THR A 64 -6.65 4.82 -10.23
N PHE A 65 -7.32 5.95 -10.02
CA PHE A 65 -6.65 7.22 -9.88
C PHE A 65 -5.62 7.21 -8.74
N HIS A 66 -6.05 6.78 -7.55
CA HIS A 66 -5.16 6.79 -6.39
C HIS A 66 -4.08 5.72 -6.49
N HIS A 67 -4.40 4.59 -7.11
CA HIS A 67 -3.37 3.57 -7.34
C HIS A 67 -2.26 4.13 -8.22
N ASN A 68 -2.61 4.78 -9.32
CA ASN A 68 -1.60 5.32 -10.24
C ASN A 68 -0.83 6.49 -9.62
N SER A 69 -1.50 7.35 -8.87
CA SER A 69 -0.85 8.48 -8.22
C SER A 69 0.15 8.01 -7.16
N THR A 70 -0.25 7.05 -6.33
CA THR A 70 0.63 6.51 -5.30
C THR A 70 1.84 5.83 -5.92
N LYS A 71 1.61 5.04 -6.97
CA LYS A 71 2.70 4.36 -7.66
C LYS A 71 3.72 5.35 -8.20
N LYS A 72 3.24 6.43 -8.82
CA LYS A 72 4.11 7.45 -9.36
C LYS A 72 4.95 8.13 -8.28
N ILE A 73 4.33 8.46 -7.16
CA ILE A 73 5.03 9.08 -6.05
C ILE A 73 6.12 8.14 -5.50
N ILE A 74 5.80 6.87 -5.34
CA ILE A 74 6.78 5.90 -4.86
C ILE A 74 7.94 5.76 -5.84
N GLU A 75 7.65 5.74 -7.14
CA GLU A 75 8.70 5.65 -8.15
C GLU A 75 9.64 6.86 -8.11
N GLN A 76 9.09 8.03 -7.85
CA GLN A 76 9.89 9.25 -7.80
C GLN A 76 10.69 9.39 -6.51
N ARG A 77 10.09 9.00 -5.40
CA ARG A 77 10.70 9.23 -4.09
C ARG A 77 11.38 8.02 -3.48
N GLY A 78 11.07 6.84 -3.98
CA GLY A 78 11.62 5.60 -3.45
C GLY A 78 10.91 5.09 -2.20
N TYR A 79 9.88 5.77 -1.74
CA TYR A 79 9.11 5.34 -0.58
C TYR A 79 7.68 5.86 -0.67
N ASN A 80 6.78 5.26 0.11
CA ASN A 80 5.40 5.70 0.19
C ASN A 80 5.31 6.79 1.26
N PRO A 81 4.92 8.03 0.92
CA PRO A 81 4.86 9.11 1.91
C PRO A 81 3.67 9.06 2.85
N ALA A 82 2.81 8.04 2.75
CA ALA A 82 1.61 7.96 3.57
C ALA A 82 1.93 7.94 5.06
N ILE A 83 1.07 8.59 5.83
CA ILE A 83 1.19 8.67 7.28
C ILE A 83 0.05 7.87 7.89
N GLY A 84 0.34 7.10 8.92
CA GLY A 84 -0.66 6.30 9.60
C GLY A 84 -1.55 7.12 10.51
N ALA A 85 -2.56 6.45 11.07
CA ALA A 85 -3.50 7.11 11.98
C ALA A 85 -2.82 7.65 13.25
N ASP A 86 -1.67 7.07 13.62
CA ASP A 86 -0.90 7.51 14.77
C ASP A 86 0.03 8.69 14.45
N GLY A 87 0.01 9.18 13.22
CA GLY A 87 0.85 10.29 12.82
C GLY A 87 2.26 9.91 12.37
N TRP A 88 2.56 8.61 12.32
CA TRP A 88 3.89 8.16 11.89
C TRP A 88 3.86 7.63 10.47
N PRO A 89 4.97 7.77 9.74
CA PRO A 89 5.06 7.18 8.40
C PRO A 89 4.89 5.67 8.45
N LEU A 90 4.20 5.14 7.45
CA LEU A 90 3.97 3.71 7.34
C LEU A 90 5.15 2.99 6.69
N ASP A 91 5.86 3.66 5.79
CA ASP A 91 6.94 3.04 5.04
C ASP A 91 8.26 3.22 5.79
N PRO A 92 8.96 2.13 6.15
CA PRO A 92 10.25 2.23 6.84
C PRO A 92 11.32 3.02 6.07
N ARG A 93 11.13 3.20 4.77
CA ARG A 93 12.07 3.98 3.96
C ARG A 93 11.82 5.47 3.99
N HIS A 94 10.71 5.88 4.63
CA HIS A 94 10.41 7.30 4.75
C HIS A 94 11.46 7.98 5.62
N PRO A 95 11.98 9.16 5.21
CA PRO A 95 13.02 9.84 5.98
C PRO A 95 12.66 10.13 7.44
N CYS A 96 11.37 10.33 7.71
CA CYS A 96 10.91 10.61 9.07
C CYS A 96 10.44 9.37 9.82
N TYR A 97 10.67 8.17 9.28
CA TYR A 97 10.23 6.96 9.94
C TYR A 97 11.00 6.74 11.24
N SER A 98 10.25 6.46 12.32
CA SER A 98 10.86 6.13 13.59
C SER A 98 10.23 4.87 14.11
N ARG A 99 11.04 3.92 14.55
CA ARG A 99 10.50 2.72 15.14
C ARG A 99 10.08 2.98 16.56
N PRO A 100 9.00 2.34 17.00
CA PRO A 100 8.61 2.43 18.40
C PRO A 100 9.78 2.02 19.29
N GLY A 101 10.06 2.82 20.28
CA GLY A 101 11.08 2.52 21.25
C GLY A 101 12.50 2.72 20.81
N GLY A 102 12.76 2.89 19.52
CA GLY A 102 14.11 2.99 19.07
C GLY A 102 14.38 4.13 18.14
N GLY A 103 13.35 4.81 17.74
CA GLY A 103 13.47 5.77 16.67
C GLY A 103 14.08 7.09 17.06
N LEU A 104 14.21 7.31 18.30
CA LEU A 104 14.65 8.58 18.70
C LEU A 104 16.07 8.72 18.87
N LYS A 105 16.72 8.06 18.39
CA LYS A 105 18.02 8.19 18.57
C LYS A 105 18.61 9.21 17.91
N LYS A 106 18.62 9.76 18.00
CA LYS A 106 18.91 10.68 17.48
C LYS A 106 19.59 11.06 17.49
#